data_d696293ae4900d5e7022f453f9650dd6
#
_entry.id   d696293ae4900d5e7022f453f9650dd6
#
_cell.length_a   1.000
_cell.length_b   1.000
_cell.length_c   1.000
_cell.angle_alpha   90.00
_cell.angle_beta   90.00
_cell.angle_gamma   90.00
#
_symmetry.space_group_name_H-M   'P 1'
#
loop_
_entity.id
_entity.type
_entity.pdbx_description
1 polymer ?
#
loop_
_entity_poly.entity_id
_entity_poly.type
_entity_poly.pdbx_seq_one_letter_code
_entity_poly.pdbx_strand_id
1 'polypeptide(L)'
;MTARVAILSDVHGNANALDAVRKAIRREKPDAVIVAGDLVMNGPDPSGAVDGVRELEAEGAIVVQGNTDVAVADFDYSAAYPWMTDGVPDTFRAAAEWAHEELGDERLGWLRRLPSERRLRLEEAMFLACHASPGSQTQGFDQALDPSVIVERVSQTDARIIACGHTHLPEVRDLGWKIIVNDGSAGYVFDGDPTASWALVTVDGEEVAAEIRRTEFDVMAVSNAISARGLPGDVYRAATVRTGKLVR
;
A
#
# COMPACT_ATOMS: atom_id res chain seq x y z
N MET A 1 1.72 28.53 -3.33
CA MET A 1 1.75 27.78 -4.63
C MET A 1 0.99 26.49 -4.41
N THR A 2 0.29 26.01 -5.43
CA THR A 2 -0.45 24.75 -5.34
C THR A 2 0.50 23.59 -5.55
N ALA A 3 0.56 22.65 -4.61
CA ALA A 3 1.38 21.45 -4.69
C ALA A 3 0.52 20.19 -4.74
N ARG A 4 0.97 19.16 -5.46
CA ARG A 4 0.23 17.92 -5.68
C ARG A 4 1.06 16.71 -5.28
N VAL A 5 0.48 15.81 -4.48
CA VAL A 5 1.12 14.57 -4.03
C VAL A 5 0.27 13.38 -4.47
N ALA A 6 0.87 12.44 -5.19
CA ALA A 6 0.24 11.15 -5.46
C ALA A 6 0.60 10.16 -4.35
N ILE A 7 -0.37 9.38 -3.89
CA ILE A 7 -0.21 8.37 -2.85
C ILE A 7 -0.71 7.04 -3.39
N LEU A 8 0.10 5.99 -3.25
CA LEU A 8 -0.27 4.61 -3.56
C LEU A 8 0.31 3.66 -2.51
N SER A 9 -0.35 2.53 -2.30
CA SER A 9 0.07 1.49 -1.36
C SER A 9 -0.41 0.11 -1.82
N ASP A 10 -0.07 -0.92 -1.07
CA ASP A 10 -0.67 -2.24 -1.20
C ASP A 10 -0.62 -2.78 -2.65
N VAL A 11 0.58 -2.71 -3.24
CA VAL A 11 0.87 -3.20 -4.59
C VAL A 11 0.77 -4.72 -4.64
N HIS A 12 1.19 -5.39 -3.56
CA HIS A 12 1.08 -6.83 -3.35
C HIS A 12 1.62 -7.69 -4.51
N GLY A 13 2.75 -7.33 -5.10
CA GLY A 13 3.33 -8.10 -6.20
C GLY A 13 2.52 -8.06 -7.50
N ASN A 14 1.65 -7.08 -7.66
CA ASN A 14 0.88 -6.85 -8.89
C ASN A 14 1.55 -5.78 -9.76
N ALA A 15 2.64 -6.17 -10.43
CA ALA A 15 3.40 -5.26 -11.29
C ALA A 15 2.56 -4.68 -12.43
N ASN A 16 1.55 -5.42 -12.93
CA ASN A 16 0.66 -4.95 -13.99
C ASN A 16 -0.20 -3.77 -13.53
N ALA A 17 -0.80 -3.87 -12.35
CA ALA A 17 -1.57 -2.77 -11.75
C ALA A 17 -0.67 -1.58 -11.42
N LEU A 18 0.50 -1.82 -10.81
CA LEU A 18 1.48 -0.77 -10.51
C LEU A 18 1.89 0.01 -11.77
N ASP A 19 2.16 -0.68 -12.89
CA ASP A 19 2.54 -0.02 -14.14
C ASP A 19 1.41 0.86 -14.68
N ALA A 20 0.16 0.42 -14.58
CA ALA A 20 -1.00 1.22 -14.95
C ALA A 20 -1.14 2.47 -14.05
N VAL A 21 -0.99 2.33 -12.73
CA VAL A 21 -1.04 3.44 -11.76
C VAL A 21 0.11 4.42 -12.01
N ARG A 22 1.34 3.95 -12.22
CA ARG A 22 2.50 4.80 -12.54
C ARG A 22 2.25 5.65 -13.78
N LYS A 23 1.66 5.06 -14.84
CA LYS A 23 1.28 5.80 -16.06
C LYS A 23 0.21 6.85 -15.78
N ALA A 24 -0.76 6.56 -14.92
CA ALA A 24 -1.79 7.51 -14.50
C ALA A 24 -1.19 8.67 -13.69
N ILE A 25 -0.35 8.37 -12.69
CA ILE A 25 0.35 9.36 -11.87
C ILE A 25 1.21 10.29 -12.73
N ARG A 26 1.97 9.76 -13.69
CA ARG A 26 2.79 10.59 -14.59
C ARG A 26 1.98 11.58 -15.43
N ARG A 27 0.72 11.27 -15.78
CA ARG A 27 -0.18 12.21 -16.49
C ARG A 27 -0.63 13.35 -15.60
N GLU A 28 -0.79 13.09 -14.30
CA GLU A 28 -1.16 14.12 -13.31
C GLU A 28 0.01 15.04 -12.95
N LYS A 29 1.26 14.64 -13.22
CA LYS A 29 2.48 15.41 -12.94
C LYS A 29 2.53 15.92 -11.49
N PRO A 30 2.42 15.07 -10.48
CA PRO A 30 2.53 15.49 -9.09
C PRO A 30 3.94 15.99 -8.77
N ASP A 31 4.04 16.86 -7.77
CA ASP A 31 5.31 17.37 -7.27
C ASP A 31 6.06 16.34 -6.40
N ALA A 32 5.31 15.38 -5.85
CA ALA A 32 5.87 14.25 -5.11
C ALA A 32 5.00 13.00 -5.21
N VAL A 33 5.61 11.84 -4.96
CA VAL A 33 4.94 10.53 -4.89
C VAL A 33 5.27 9.88 -3.55
N ILE A 34 4.26 9.30 -2.90
CA ILE A 34 4.39 8.49 -1.68
C ILE A 34 3.94 7.07 -2.01
N VAL A 35 4.76 6.07 -1.61
CA VAL A 35 4.43 4.65 -1.68
C VAL A 35 4.36 4.11 -0.24
N ALA A 36 3.16 3.80 0.23
CA ALA A 36 2.88 3.54 1.64
C ALA A 36 2.91 2.04 2.03
N GLY A 37 3.83 1.26 1.44
CA GLY A 37 4.13 -0.11 1.86
C GLY A 37 3.28 -1.21 1.22
N ASP A 38 3.49 -2.44 1.68
CA ASP A 38 2.90 -3.69 1.17
C ASP A 38 3.12 -3.88 -0.34
N LEU A 39 4.40 -3.90 -0.71
CA LEU A 39 4.84 -3.95 -2.10
C LEU A 39 4.77 -5.35 -2.68
N VAL A 40 4.92 -6.38 -1.84
CA VAL A 40 5.09 -7.78 -2.24
C VAL A 40 4.03 -8.70 -1.62
N MET A 41 4.11 -10.01 -1.93
CA MET A 41 3.14 -11.03 -1.53
C MET A 41 1.86 -10.99 -2.40
N ASN A 42 1.03 -12.01 -2.37
CA ASN A 42 -0.28 -12.19 -3.03
C ASN A 42 -0.29 -12.18 -4.57
N GLY A 43 0.26 -11.18 -5.23
CA GLY A 43 0.27 -11.02 -6.68
C GLY A 43 1.32 -11.90 -7.39
N PRO A 44 1.28 -11.93 -8.73
CA PRO A 44 2.04 -12.91 -9.50
C PRO A 44 3.47 -12.46 -9.89
N ASP A 45 3.83 -11.22 -9.62
CA ASP A 45 5.13 -10.66 -10.03
C ASP A 45 5.70 -9.72 -8.95
N PRO A 46 6.21 -10.28 -7.83
CA PRO A 46 6.80 -9.48 -6.76
C PRO A 46 8.09 -8.76 -7.21
N SER A 47 8.87 -9.36 -8.09
CA SER A 47 10.10 -8.77 -8.61
C SER A 47 9.82 -7.54 -9.47
N GLY A 48 8.88 -7.63 -10.41
CA GLY A 48 8.48 -6.48 -11.22
C GLY A 48 7.84 -5.37 -10.40
N ALA A 49 7.09 -5.71 -9.34
CA ALA A 49 6.52 -4.72 -8.42
C ALA A 49 7.62 -3.96 -7.66
N VAL A 50 8.61 -4.66 -7.09
CA VAL A 50 9.75 -4.04 -6.40
C VAL A 50 10.56 -3.17 -7.36
N ASP A 51 10.89 -3.66 -8.55
CA ASP A 51 11.66 -2.89 -9.54
C ASP A 51 10.89 -1.62 -9.96
N GLY A 52 9.57 -1.72 -10.17
CA GLY A 52 8.73 -0.57 -10.48
C GLY A 52 8.68 0.48 -9.36
N VAL A 53 8.68 0.06 -8.08
CA VAL A 53 8.74 0.99 -6.94
C VAL A 53 10.13 1.59 -6.79
N ARG A 54 11.20 0.81 -7.02
CA ARG A 54 12.58 1.33 -7.02
C ARG A 54 12.80 2.40 -8.10
N GLU A 55 12.16 2.25 -9.26
CA GLU A 55 12.18 3.31 -10.28
C GLU A 55 11.49 4.59 -9.79
N LEU A 56 10.33 4.47 -9.10
CA LEU A 56 9.69 5.63 -8.46
C LEU A 56 10.59 6.27 -7.40
N GLU A 57 11.26 5.46 -6.56
CA GLU A 57 12.21 5.96 -5.56
C GLU A 57 13.39 6.69 -6.22
N ALA A 58 13.93 6.18 -7.31
CA ALA A 58 14.99 6.84 -8.08
C ALA A 58 14.52 8.16 -8.73
N GLU A 59 13.22 8.29 -9.02
CA GLU A 59 12.57 9.53 -9.47
C GLU A 59 12.25 10.48 -8.31
N GLY A 60 12.52 10.10 -7.04
CA GLY A 60 12.33 10.92 -5.84
C GLY A 60 11.12 10.56 -4.98
N ALA A 61 10.43 9.46 -5.25
CA ALA A 61 9.32 9.02 -4.42
C ALA A 61 9.79 8.66 -2.99
N ILE A 62 8.91 8.91 -2.02
CA ILE A 62 9.07 8.44 -0.65
C ILE A 62 8.45 7.05 -0.55
N VAL A 63 9.24 6.07 -0.11
CA VAL A 63 8.79 4.69 0.05
C VAL A 63 8.94 4.27 1.51
N VAL A 64 7.93 3.62 2.06
CA VAL A 64 7.96 3.00 3.39
C VAL A 64 7.65 1.51 3.30
N GLN A 65 8.01 0.76 4.35
CA GLN A 65 7.79 -0.66 4.46
C GLN A 65 6.39 -0.96 5.03
N GLY A 66 5.68 -1.94 4.47
CA GLY A 66 4.45 -2.49 5.03
C GLY A 66 4.69 -3.81 5.78
N ASN A 67 3.65 -4.36 6.39
CA ASN A 67 3.74 -5.59 7.16
C ASN A 67 3.98 -6.83 6.29
N THR A 68 3.45 -6.89 5.08
CA THR A 68 3.73 -8.02 4.18
C THR A 68 5.16 -7.99 3.64
N ASP A 69 5.77 -6.81 3.53
CA ASP A 69 7.18 -6.67 3.18
C ASP A 69 8.08 -7.27 4.26
N VAL A 70 7.74 -7.08 5.55
CA VAL A 70 8.42 -7.72 6.70
C VAL A 70 8.24 -9.24 6.66
N ALA A 71 7.00 -9.71 6.42
CA ALA A 71 6.71 -11.14 6.32
C ALA A 71 7.52 -11.84 5.22
N VAL A 72 7.66 -11.19 4.06
CA VAL A 72 8.40 -11.74 2.93
C VAL A 72 9.91 -11.59 3.11
N ALA A 73 10.40 -10.46 3.59
CA ALA A 73 11.83 -10.23 3.69
C ALA A 73 12.52 -11.07 4.79
N ASP A 74 11.87 -11.23 5.94
CA ASP A 74 12.50 -11.78 7.14
C ASP A 74 11.75 -12.97 7.75
N PHE A 75 10.59 -13.34 7.19
CA PHE A 75 9.66 -14.33 7.75
C PHE A 75 9.25 -14.02 9.20
N ASP A 76 9.33 -12.73 9.59
CA ASP A 76 8.85 -12.29 10.91
C ASP A 76 7.33 -12.15 10.89
N TYR A 77 6.67 -13.29 10.94
CA TYR A 77 5.21 -13.35 10.96
C TYR A 77 4.61 -12.78 12.25
N SER A 78 5.38 -12.76 13.34
CA SER A 78 4.91 -12.20 14.61
C SER A 78 4.80 -10.68 14.55
N ALA A 79 5.73 -10.03 13.89
CA ALA A 79 5.66 -8.59 13.63
C ALA A 79 4.63 -8.25 12.53
N ALA A 80 4.57 -9.07 11.47
CA ALA A 80 3.70 -8.82 10.33
C ALA A 80 2.21 -9.06 10.61
N TYR A 81 1.89 -10.05 11.45
CA TYR A 81 0.52 -10.51 11.75
C TYR A 81 0.32 -10.77 13.24
N PRO A 82 0.45 -9.74 14.11
CA PRO A 82 0.40 -9.93 15.57
C PRO A 82 -0.95 -10.45 16.09
N TRP A 83 -2.00 -10.39 15.29
CA TRP A 83 -3.32 -10.97 15.63
C TRP A 83 -3.44 -12.47 15.35
N MET A 84 -2.48 -13.08 14.64
CA MET A 84 -2.47 -14.52 14.32
C MET A 84 -1.72 -15.31 15.40
N THR A 85 -2.25 -15.31 16.64
CA THR A 85 -1.59 -15.90 17.82
C THR A 85 -1.43 -17.41 17.75
N ASP A 86 -2.32 -18.10 17.01
CA ASP A 86 -2.30 -19.56 16.83
C ASP A 86 -1.39 -20.02 15.68
N GLY A 87 -0.63 -19.07 15.11
CA GLY A 87 0.26 -19.30 13.98
C GLY A 87 -0.32 -18.83 12.64
N VAL A 88 0.55 -18.61 11.70
CA VAL A 88 0.18 -18.12 10.36
C VAL A 88 -0.28 -19.28 9.48
N PRO A 89 -1.44 -19.18 8.81
CA PRO A 89 -1.94 -20.21 7.90
C PRO A 89 -0.95 -20.54 6.77
N ASP A 90 -0.94 -21.80 6.33
CA ASP A 90 -0.07 -22.25 5.23
C ASP A 90 -0.27 -21.46 3.95
N THR A 91 -1.47 -20.94 3.70
CA THR A 91 -1.77 -20.07 2.55
C THR A 91 -0.97 -18.76 2.57
N PHE A 92 -0.74 -18.18 3.75
CA PHE A 92 0.09 -16.98 3.92
C PHE A 92 1.57 -17.33 3.82
N ARG A 93 1.98 -18.39 4.51
CA ARG A 93 3.37 -18.86 4.52
C ARG A 93 3.85 -19.19 3.11
N ALA A 94 3.11 -20.01 2.36
CA ALA A 94 3.46 -20.38 1.00
C ALA A 94 3.57 -19.17 0.06
N ALA A 95 2.72 -18.16 0.23
CA ALA A 95 2.81 -16.94 -0.58
C ALA A 95 4.03 -16.09 -0.22
N ALA A 96 4.37 -16.00 1.07
CA ALA A 96 5.55 -15.26 1.52
C ALA A 96 6.85 -15.97 1.09
N GLU A 97 6.95 -17.28 1.26
CA GLU A 97 8.09 -18.09 0.85
C GLU A 97 8.33 -18.00 -0.65
N TRP A 98 7.28 -18.15 -1.45
CA TRP A 98 7.38 -18.02 -2.90
C TRP A 98 7.83 -16.60 -3.32
N ALA A 99 7.24 -15.56 -2.75
CA ALA A 99 7.63 -14.19 -3.06
C ALA A 99 9.08 -13.90 -2.65
N HIS A 100 9.54 -14.45 -1.52
CA HIS A 100 10.92 -14.35 -1.07
C HIS A 100 11.90 -14.96 -2.10
N GLU A 101 11.61 -16.18 -2.58
CA GLU A 101 12.43 -16.86 -3.59
C GLU A 101 12.49 -16.05 -4.91
N GLU A 102 11.35 -15.52 -5.37
CA GLU A 102 11.28 -14.73 -6.61
C GLU A 102 12.04 -13.39 -6.53
N LEU A 103 12.15 -12.79 -5.34
CA LEU A 103 12.81 -11.50 -5.16
C LEU A 103 14.34 -11.59 -5.24
N GLY A 104 14.91 -12.64 -4.67
CA GLY A 104 16.36 -12.80 -4.53
C GLY A 104 17.01 -11.77 -3.60
N ASP A 105 18.29 -11.98 -3.29
CA ASP A 105 19.00 -11.26 -2.22
C ASP A 105 19.03 -9.73 -2.38
N GLU A 106 19.16 -9.24 -3.60
CA GLU A 106 19.29 -7.79 -3.86
C GLU A 106 17.99 -7.05 -3.50
N ARG A 107 16.84 -7.55 -3.98
CA ARG A 107 15.52 -6.93 -3.73
C ARG A 107 15.11 -7.12 -2.27
N LEU A 108 15.38 -8.28 -1.68
CA LEU A 108 15.18 -8.53 -0.24
C LEU A 108 16.02 -7.57 0.61
N GLY A 109 17.29 -7.36 0.24
CA GLY A 109 18.14 -6.40 0.92
C GLY A 109 17.64 -4.96 0.80
N TRP A 110 16.98 -4.60 -0.30
CA TRP A 110 16.35 -3.29 -0.46
C TRP A 110 15.07 -3.17 0.42
N LEU A 111 14.17 -4.18 0.40
CA LEU A 111 12.97 -4.21 1.26
C LEU A 111 13.30 -4.05 2.75
N ARG A 112 14.34 -4.74 3.23
CA ARG A 112 14.79 -4.65 4.63
C ARG A 112 15.27 -3.26 5.04
N ARG A 113 15.74 -2.45 4.10
CA ARG A 113 16.23 -1.09 4.37
C ARG A 113 15.13 -0.04 4.33
N LEU A 114 13.94 -0.36 3.88
CA LEU A 114 12.83 0.57 3.88
C LEU A 114 12.45 0.94 5.31
N PRO A 115 12.29 2.23 5.63
CA PRO A 115 11.80 2.64 6.93
C PRO A 115 10.30 2.34 7.09
N SER A 116 9.84 2.19 8.31
CA SER A 116 8.41 2.05 8.62
C SER A 116 7.62 3.34 8.39
N GLU A 117 8.29 4.49 8.48
CA GLU A 117 7.69 5.82 8.30
C GLU A 117 8.67 6.79 7.65
N ARG A 118 8.12 7.74 6.90
CA ARG A 118 8.86 8.90 6.38
C ARG A 118 8.01 10.15 6.40
N ARG A 119 8.67 11.30 6.57
CA ARG A 119 8.04 12.62 6.50
C ARG A 119 8.38 13.30 5.19
N LEU A 120 7.39 13.96 4.62
CA LEU A 120 7.54 14.84 3.47
C LEU A 120 7.00 16.21 3.85
N ARG A 121 7.82 17.23 3.72
CA ARG A 121 7.36 18.62 3.76
C ARG A 121 7.24 19.14 2.34
N LEU A 122 6.04 19.60 1.99
CA LEU A 122 5.78 20.20 0.70
C LEU A 122 4.95 21.46 0.94
N GLU A 123 5.48 22.61 0.54
CA GLU A 123 4.95 23.94 0.89
C GLU A 123 4.76 24.04 2.43
N GLU A 124 3.58 24.45 2.89
CA GLU A 124 3.26 24.55 4.32
C GLU A 124 2.73 23.24 4.93
N ALA A 125 2.51 22.19 4.11
CA ALA A 125 1.99 20.93 4.58
C ALA A 125 3.08 19.93 4.96
N MET A 126 2.88 19.27 6.09
CA MET A 126 3.67 18.12 6.53
C MET A 126 2.85 16.84 6.33
N PHE A 127 3.40 15.93 5.53
CA PHE A 127 2.89 14.58 5.36
C PHE A 127 3.68 13.61 6.23
N LEU A 128 2.99 12.61 6.77
CA LEU A 128 3.58 11.37 7.27
C LEU A 128 3.19 10.25 6.31
N ALA A 129 4.15 9.60 5.71
CA ALA A 129 3.97 8.33 5.02
C ALA A 129 4.17 7.21 6.06
N CYS A 130 3.18 6.36 6.23
CA CYS A 130 3.21 5.16 7.06
C CYS A 130 2.35 4.09 6.39
N HIS A 131 2.53 2.80 6.76
CA HIS A 131 1.71 1.77 6.11
C HIS A 131 0.29 1.72 6.67
N ALA A 132 0.11 1.55 7.97
CA ALA A 132 -1.21 1.41 8.59
C ALA A 132 -1.65 2.66 9.36
N SER A 133 -0.88 3.08 10.37
CA SER A 133 -1.09 4.34 11.11
C SER A 133 0.23 4.80 11.71
N PRO A 134 0.32 6.04 12.23
CA PRO A 134 1.50 6.51 12.93
C PRO A 134 1.95 5.53 14.03
N GLY A 135 3.22 5.12 14.00
CA GLY A 135 3.81 4.16 14.93
C GLY A 135 3.45 2.69 14.69
N SER A 136 2.65 2.35 13.67
CA SER A 136 2.24 0.98 13.43
C SER A 136 2.17 0.61 11.95
N GLN A 137 2.70 -0.59 11.62
CA GLN A 137 2.55 -1.20 10.30
C GLN A 137 1.32 -2.14 10.21
N THR A 138 0.60 -2.35 11.32
CA THR A 138 -0.45 -3.38 11.42
C THR A 138 -1.78 -2.90 11.98
N GLN A 139 -1.85 -1.69 12.52
CA GLN A 139 -3.05 -1.12 13.11
C GLN A 139 -3.55 0.04 12.24
N GLY A 140 -4.34 -0.28 11.21
CA GLY A 140 -4.85 0.68 10.25
C GLY A 140 -6.06 1.50 10.72
N PHE A 141 -6.55 2.37 9.85
CA PHE A 141 -7.75 3.16 10.08
C PHE A 141 -8.96 2.48 9.44
N ASP A 142 -9.51 1.47 10.13
CA ASP A 142 -10.75 0.83 9.70
C ASP A 142 -11.94 1.78 9.77
N GLN A 143 -12.94 1.61 8.90
CA GLN A 143 -14.12 2.45 8.87
C GLN A 143 -14.98 2.35 10.14
N ALA A 144 -14.91 1.21 10.85
CA ALA A 144 -15.67 0.94 12.08
C ALA A 144 -14.91 1.28 13.37
N LEU A 145 -13.72 1.89 13.30
CA LEU A 145 -12.96 2.27 14.48
C LEU A 145 -13.70 3.30 15.32
N ASP A 146 -13.60 3.13 16.66
CA ASP A 146 -14.07 4.13 17.59
C ASP A 146 -13.33 5.47 17.37
N PRO A 147 -14.03 6.61 17.35
CA PRO A 147 -13.41 7.92 17.17
C PRO A 147 -12.27 8.21 18.15
N SER A 148 -12.34 7.72 19.39
CA SER A 148 -11.26 7.90 20.36
C SER A 148 -9.96 7.21 19.94
N VAL A 149 -10.04 6.02 19.34
CA VAL A 149 -8.89 5.28 18.82
C VAL A 149 -8.28 6.01 17.61
N ILE A 150 -9.13 6.61 16.76
CA ILE A 150 -8.66 7.41 15.64
C ILE A 150 -7.87 8.61 16.14
N VAL A 151 -8.42 9.35 17.11
CA VAL A 151 -7.75 10.51 17.74
C VAL A 151 -6.44 10.10 18.40
N GLU A 152 -6.41 8.98 19.12
CA GLU A 152 -5.19 8.45 19.72
C GLU A 152 -4.10 8.20 18.67
N ARG A 153 -4.43 7.50 17.58
CA ARG A 153 -3.48 7.17 16.52
C ARG A 153 -2.96 8.40 15.79
N VAL A 154 -3.82 9.32 15.37
CA VAL A 154 -3.39 10.53 14.66
C VAL A 154 -2.60 11.49 15.54
N SER A 155 -2.76 11.42 16.88
CA SER A 155 -2.02 12.25 17.82
C SER A 155 -0.56 11.83 18.00
N GLN A 156 -0.16 10.65 17.49
CA GLN A 156 1.22 10.20 17.55
C GLN A 156 2.16 10.92 16.57
N THR A 157 1.62 11.77 15.68
CA THR A 157 2.41 12.57 14.76
C THR A 157 2.00 14.04 14.80
N ASP A 158 2.94 14.94 14.52
CA ASP A 158 2.69 16.36 14.26
C ASP A 158 2.29 16.63 12.81
N ALA A 159 2.50 15.69 11.88
CA ALA A 159 2.11 15.83 10.48
C ALA A 159 0.60 16.09 10.35
N ARG A 160 0.22 17.03 9.49
CA ARG A 160 -1.18 17.35 9.21
C ARG A 160 -1.86 16.30 8.35
N ILE A 161 -1.12 15.71 7.41
CA ILE A 161 -1.65 14.74 6.43
C ILE A 161 -0.97 13.40 6.69
N ILE A 162 -1.77 12.35 6.90
CA ILE A 162 -1.31 10.97 7.11
C ILE A 162 -1.66 10.20 5.85
N ALA A 163 -0.62 9.79 5.09
CA ALA A 163 -0.74 8.97 3.89
C ALA A 163 -0.52 7.50 4.27
N CYS A 164 -1.53 6.66 4.09
CA CYS A 164 -1.51 5.26 4.51
C CYS A 164 -2.34 4.36 3.58
N GLY A 165 -2.26 3.04 3.80
CA GLY A 165 -3.00 1.98 3.12
C GLY A 165 -3.50 0.91 4.09
N HIS A 166 -3.02 -0.34 3.93
CA HIS A 166 -3.22 -1.51 4.81
C HIS A 166 -4.64 -2.10 4.82
N THR A 167 -5.68 -1.28 4.86
CA THR A 167 -7.07 -1.78 4.92
C THR A 167 -7.59 -2.24 3.56
N HIS A 168 -6.96 -1.80 2.47
CA HIS A 168 -7.40 -1.96 1.08
C HIS A 168 -8.77 -1.34 0.78
N LEU A 169 -9.25 -0.49 1.67
CA LEU A 169 -10.50 0.26 1.57
C LEU A 169 -10.15 1.75 1.49
N PRO A 170 -10.34 2.39 0.33
CA PRO A 170 -9.96 3.79 0.16
C PRO A 170 -10.86 4.69 1.00
N GLU A 171 -10.23 5.65 1.70
CA GLU A 171 -10.94 6.61 2.51
C GLU A 171 -10.16 7.92 2.65
N VAL A 172 -10.86 9.03 2.52
CA VAL A 172 -10.36 10.34 2.94
C VAL A 172 -11.18 10.77 4.16
N ARG A 173 -10.51 10.94 5.30
CA ARG A 173 -11.15 11.37 6.55
C ARG A 173 -10.54 12.67 7.05
N ASP A 174 -11.32 13.74 6.95
CA ASP A 174 -10.95 15.05 7.46
C ASP A 174 -11.47 15.20 8.91
N LEU A 175 -10.54 15.39 9.84
CA LEU A 175 -10.82 15.63 11.26
C LEU A 175 -10.76 17.12 11.62
N GLY A 176 -10.61 18.01 10.63
CA GLY A 176 -10.43 19.45 10.80
C GLY A 176 -8.98 19.84 11.03
N TRP A 177 -8.29 19.19 11.97
CA TRP A 177 -6.89 19.45 12.35
C TRP A 177 -5.90 18.42 11.77
N LYS A 178 -6.37 17.28 11.32
CA LYS A 178 -5.63 16.20 10.65
C LYS A 178 -6.46 15.67 9.50
N ILE A 179 -5.78 15.17 8.47
CA ILE A 179 -6.41 14.50 7.33
C ILE A 179 -5.75 13.13 7.17
N ILE A 180 -6.56 12.07 7.18
CA ILE A 180 -6.14 10.72 6.87
C ILE A 180 -6.48 10.45 5.41
N VAL A 181 -5.49 10.05 4.63
CA VAL A 181 -5.66 9.63 3.24
C VAL A 181 -5.21 8.19 3.13
N ASN A 182 -6.17 7.29 3.15
CA ASN A 182 -5.98 5.88 2.82
C ASN A 182 -6.30 5.72 1.34
N ASP A 183 -5.31 5.40 0.53
CA ASP A 183 -5.49 5.28 -0.91
C ASP A 183 -6.16 3.97 -1.35
N GLY A 184 -6.40 3.05 -0.42
CA GLY A 184 -6.96 1.73 -0.67
C GLY A 184 -5.88 0.73 -1.02
N SER A 185 -5.81 0.28 -2.27
CA SER A 185 -4.77 -0.62 -2.73
C SER A 185 -4.53 -0.45 -4.23
N ALA A 186 -3.28 -0.34 -4.63
CA ALA A 186 -2.89 -0.30 -6.04
C ALA A 186 -2.96 -1.67 -6.72
N GLY A 187 -2.93 -2.78 -5.96
CA GLY A 187 -2.82 -4.11 -6.55
C GLY A 187 -3.80 -5.18 -6.04
N TYR A 188 -4.45 -4.97 -4.90
CA TYR A 188 -5.22 -6.01 -4.21
C TYR A 188 -6.39 -5.42 -3.40
N VAL A 189 -7.35 -4.80 -4.07
CA VAL A 189 -8.47 -4.05 -3.48
C VAL A 189 -9.53 -4.93 -2.83
N PHE A 190 -10.28 -4.38 -1.84
CA PHE A 190 -11.34 -5.09 -1.11
C PHE A 190 -12.69 -4.38 -1.12
N ASP A 191 -12.85 -3.26 -1.83
CA ASP A 191 -14.06 -2.43 -1.82
C ASP A 191 -15.10 -2.81 -2.87
N GLY A 192 -14.82 -3.82 -3.68
CA GLY A 192 -15.73 -4.34 -4.70
C GLY A 192 -15.54 -3.76 -6.10
N ASP A 193 -14.60 -2.83 -6.27
CA ASP A 193 -14.17 -2.31 -7.56
C ASP A 193 -12.79 -2.92 -7.93
N PRO A 194 -12.68 -3.78 -8.95
CA PRO A 194 -11.44 -4.47 -9.27
C PRO A 194 -10.39 -3.59 -9.96
N THR A 195 -10.59 -2.28 -10.02
CA THR A 195 -9.58 -1.32 -10.53
C THR A 195 -8.57 -0.94 -9.44
N ALA A 196 -7.35 -0.60 -9.82
CA ALA A 196 -6.32 -0.13 -8.90
C ALA A 196 -6.73 1.21 -8.27
N SER A 197 -6.57 1.32 -6.95
CA SER A 197 -6.86 2.54 -6.20
C SER A 197 -5.56 3.27 -5.85
N TRP A 198 -5.60 4.59 -5.90
CA TRP A 198 -4.55 5.50 -5.46
C TRP A 198 -5.16 6.86 -5.15
N ALA A 199 -4.44 7.75 -4.49
CA ALA A 199 -4.97 9.07 -4.13
C ALA A 199 -4.14 10.20 -4.73
N LEU A 200 -4.81 11.33 -4.99
CA LEU A 200 -4.16 12.59 -5.36
C LEU A 200 -4.53 13.65 -4.33
N VAL A 201 -3.54 14.18 -3.65
CA VAL A 201 -3.70 15.26 -2.67
C VAL A 201 -3.21 16.56 -3.28
N THR A 202 -4.02 17.58 -3.18
CA THR A 202 -3.68 18.96 -3.60
C THR A 202 -3.61 19.85 -2.37
N VAL A 203 -2.52 20.56 -2.21
CA VAL A 203 -2.29 21.55 -1.13
C VAL A 203 -2.20 22.93 -1.74
N ASP A 204 -3.01 23.88 -1.28
CA ASP A 204 -2.96 25.28 -1.69
C ASP A 204 -3.05 26.17 -0.44
N GLY A 205 -1.88 26.59 0.07
CA GLY A 205 -1.76 27.23 1.38
C GLY A 205 -2.25 26.30 2.50
N GLU A 206 -3.29 26.73 3.21
CA GLU A 206 -3.92 25.93 4.28
C GLU A 206 -5.00 24.95 3.76
N GLU A 207 -5.43 25.12 2.52
CA GLU A 207 -6.45 24.25 1.93
C GLU A 207 -5.84 22.94 1.46
N VAL A 208 -6.48 21.81 1.81
CA VAL A 208 -6.07 20.46 1.40
C VAL A 208 -7.28 19.76 0.81
N ALA A 209 -7.17 19.33 -0.43
CA ALA A 209 -8.15 18.47 -1.09
C ALA A 209 -7.50 17.12 -1.39
N ALA A 210 -8.18 16.02 -1.10
CA ALA A 210 -7.73 14.69 -1.43
C ALA A 210 -8.82 13.94 -2.20
N GLU A 211 -8.42 13.27 -3.28
CA GLU A 211 -9.31 12.54 -4.16
C GLU A 211 -8.80 11.13 -4.37
N ILE A 212 -9.68 10.15 -4.21
CA ILE A 212 -9.39 8.77 -4.61
C ILE A 212 -9.52 8.64 -6.12
N ARG A 213 -8.50 8.08 -6.73
CA ARG A 213 -8.41 7.83 -8.16
C ARG A 213 -8.45 6.33 -8.45
N ARG A 214 -9.01 5.97 -9.59
CA ARG A 214 -9.10 4.59 -10.06
C ARG A 214 -8.41 4.44 -11.40
N THR A 215 -7.74 3.31 -11.57
CA THR A 215 -7.00 2.99 -12.80
C THR A 215 -7.27 1.55 -13.20
N GLU A 216 -7.75 1.35 -14.41
CA GLU A 216 -7.95 0.02 -15.00
C GLU A 216 -6.60 -0.64 -15.29
N PHE A 217 -6.54 -1.96 -15.08
CA PHE A 217 -5.43 -2.83 -15.48
C PHE A 217 -5.98 -4.17 -15.99
N ASP A 218 -5.15 -5.03 -16.52
CA ASP A 218 -5.58 -6.35 -17.01
C ASP A 218 -5.82 -7.33 -15.85
N VAL A 219 -6.98 -7.16 -15.20
CA VAL A 219 -7.46 -7.98 -14.08
C VAL A 219 -7.46 -9.47 -14.43
N MET A 220 -7.82 -9.82 -15.67
CA MET A 220 -7.89 -11.21 -16.09
C MET A 220 -6.52 -11.83 -16.27
N ALA A 221 -5.57 -11.10 -16.86
CA ALA A 221 -4.18 -11.57 -16.97
C ALA A 221 -3.57 -11.81 -15.58
N VAL A 222 -3.74 -10.86 -14.64
CA VAL A 222 -3.24 -11.00 -13.26
C VAL A 222 -3.90 -12.17 -12.54
N SER A 223 -5.24 -12.28 -12.57
CA SER A 223 -5.97 -13.38 -11.95
C SER A 223 -5.55 -14.76 -12.49
N ASN A 224 -5.37 -14.87 -13.81
CA ASN A 224 -4.93 -16.10 -14.45
C ASN A 224 -3.48 -16.44 -14.07
N ALA A 225 -2.58 -15.47 -14.00
CA ALA A 225 -1.19 -15.67 -13.57
C ALA A 225 -1.11 -16.15 -12.10
N ILE A 226 -1.92 -15.58 -11.19
CA ILE A 226 -2.04 -16.07 -9.82
C ILE A 226 -2.53 -17.52 -9.80
N SER A 227 -3.60 -17.84 -10.54
CA SER A 227 -4.15 -19.21 -10.60
C SER A 227 -3.15 -20.22 -11.16
N ALA A 228 -2.34 -19.83 -12.15
CA ALA A 228 -1.34 -20.69 -12.78
C ALA A 228 -0.15 -21.00 -11.87
N ARG A 229 0.12 -20.18 -10.86
CA ARG A 229 1.17 -20.37 -9.86
C ARG A 229 0.93 -21.62 -8.99
N GLY A 230 -0.34 -21.87 -8.65
CA GLY A 230 -0.76 -23.12 -7.99
C GLY A 230 -0.40 -23.22 -6.51
N LEU A 231 -0.14 -22.09 -5.84
CA LEU A 231 0.14 -22.09 -4.40
C LEU A 231 -1.14 -22.28 -3.57
N PRO A 232 -1.02 -22.81 -2.34
CA PRO A 232 -2.13 -22.80 -1.40
C PRO A 232 -2.76 -21.41 -1.28
N GLY A 233 -4.08 -21.31 -1.47
CA GLY A 233 -4.83 -20.06 -1.40
C GLY A 233 -4.88 -19.23 -2.69
N ASP A 234 -4.22 -19.63 -3.78
CA ASP A 234 -4.25 -18.86 -5.03
C ASP A 234 -5.63 -18.78 -5.68
N VAL A 235 -6.49 -19.77 -5.46
CA VAL A 235 -7.89 -19.70 -5.89
C VAL A 235 -8.62 -18.51 -5.25
N TYR A 236 -8.34 -18.21 -3.99
CA TYR A 236 -8.93 -17.07 -3.27
C TYR A 236 -8.28 -15.75 -3.71
N ARG A 237 -6.94 -15.72 -3.86
CA ARG A 237 -6.21 -14.52 -4.32
C ARG A 237 -6.64 -14.11 -5.72
N ALA A 238 -6.74 -15.06 -6.65
CA ALA A 238 -7.22 -14.81 -8.00
C ALA A 238 -8.66 -14.31 -8.03
N ALA A 239 -9.53 -14.88 -7.19
CA ALA A 239 -10.91 -14.43 -7.05
C ALA A 239 -10.99 -13.02 -6.44
N THR A 240 -10.14 -12.70 -5.45
CA THR A 240 -10.06 -11.37 -4.84
C THR A 240 -9.69 -10.32 -5.89
N VAL A 241 -8.63 -10.53 -6.67
CA VAL A 241 -8.23 -9.60 -7.74
C VAL A 241 -9.35 -9.42 -8.76
N ARG A 242 -10.01 -10.51 -9.15
CA ARG A 242 -11.06 -10.48 -10.17
C ARG A 242 -12.33 -9.76 -9.72
N THR A 243 -12.65 -9.82 -8.45
CA THR A 243 -13.91 -9.27 -7.90
C THR A 243 -13.72 -7.95 -7.16
N GLY A 244 -12.48 -7.58 -6.84
CA GLY A 244 -12.21 -6.47 -5.93
C GLY A 244 -12.72 -6.69 -4.51
N LYS A 245 -13.03 -7.94 -4.12
CA LYS A 245 -13.55 -8.29 -2.79
C LYS A 245 -12.69 -9.35 -2.15
N LEU A 246 -12.40 -9.19 -0.86
CA LEU A 246 -11.67 -10.20 -0.11
C LEU A 246 -12.44 -11.54 -0.14
N VAL A 247 -11.89 -12.54 -0.82
CA VAL A 247 -12.40 -13.92 -0.87
C VAL A 247 -11.56 -14.78 0.05
N ARG A 248 -12.20 -15.59 0.88
CA ARG A 248 -11.59 -16.46 1.89
C ARG A 248 -12.07 -17.91 1.72
#